data_876787e1e7fae80528221663923a1939
#
_entry.id   876787e1e7fae80528221663923a1939
#
_cell.length_a   1.000
_cell.length_b   1.000
_cell.length_c   1.000
_cell.angle_alpha   90.00
_cell.angle_beta   90.00
_cell.angle_gamma   90.00
#
_symmetry.space_group_name_H-M   'P 1'
#
loop_
_entity.id
_entity.type
_entity.pdbx_description
1 polymer ?
#
loop_
_entity_poly.entity_id
_entity_poly.type
_entity_poly.pdbx_seq_one_letter_code
_entity_poly.pdbx_strand_id
1 'polypeptide(L)'
;MLQRSNETNLAAQIATVFHSFTLPSVSTMPSPLSHFGSFPTTRLRRLRRWDWVRQMVQETSLSPANLIWPIFVIEGTNQSQPIASMPGVDRMSIDLAVQASEKACELGIGAVAIFPVTPQSKKSDCGKEALCEENLICTATRAIRQACGEKLGIVCDVALDPYTTHGHDGLLVDDYIVNDQTVEVLARQAVVQAQAGASVIAPSDMMDGRIGAIRKALDENGFQHVIVLSYAAKYASAFYGPFRDAVGSAKNLGGASKKTYQMNPANSEEALREVALDIEEGADMVMVKPGMPYLDIVGKLKDNFSIPIAVYQVSGEYAMLKFASQANVLDAKAVIMESMIAFRRAGADAILTYFAPEVAQNLRG
;
A
#
# COMPACT_ATOMS: atom_id res chain seq x y z
N MET A 1 61.30 -34.70 19.52
CA MET A 1 61.62 -33.31 19.08
C MET A 1 61.22 -33.13 17.64
N LEU A 2 59.94 -32.95 17.37
CA LEU A 2 59.38 -32.65 16.03
C LEU A 2 57.86 -32.56 16.10
N GLN A 3 57.33 -31.50 16.80
CA GLN A 3 55.91 -31.19 16.78
C GLN A 3 55.63 -29.77 17.36
N ARG A 4 56.28 -28.73 16.83
CA ARG A 4 56.04 -27.33 17.23
C ARG A 4 56.28 -26.32 16.08
N SER A 5 56.10 -26.71 14.84
CA SER A 5 56.37 -25.78 13.71
C SER A 5 55.19 -25.51 12.77
N ASN A 6 53.98 -26.05 13.02
CA ASN A 6 52.83 -25.86 12.11
C ASN A 6 51.72 -24.91 12.62
N GLU A 7 51.74 -24.48 13.86
CA GLU A 7 50.68 -23.57 14.37
C GLU A 7 50.95 -22.07 14.15
N THR A 8 52.23 -21.71 13.93
CA THR A 8 52.60 -20.30 13.69
C THR A 8 52.38 -19.81 12.27
N ASN A 9 52.11 -20.71 11.30
CA ASN A 9 51.92 -20.32 9.89
C ASN A 9 50.44 -20.08 9.53
N LEU A 10 49.50 -20.63 10.30
CA LEU A 10 48.09 -20.45 10.05
C LEU A 10 47.57 -19.09 10.57
N ALA A 11 48.09 -18.62 11.69
CA ALA A 11 47.77 -17.31 12.27
C ALA A 11 48.31 -16.14 11.40
N ALA A 12 49.44 -16.31 10.74
CA ALA A 12 50.04 -15.32 9.85
C ALA A 12 49.29 -15.24 8.49
N GLN A 13 48.73 -16.34 8.00
CA GLN A 13 47.93 -16.35 6.77
C GLN A 13 46.54 -15.77 6.97
N ILE A 14 45.92 -15.89 8.14
CA ILE A 14 44.61 -15.29 8.46
C ILE A 14 44.74 -13.76 8.65
N ALA A 15 45.84 -13.26 9.17
CA ALA A 15 46.09 -11.83 9.33
C ALA A 15 46.28 -11.08 7.98
N THR A 16 46.67 -11.76 6.91
CA THR A 16 46.93 -11.13 5.60
C THR A 16 45.67 -10.99 4.75
N VAL A 17 44.59 -11.71 5.05
CA VAL A 17 43.31 -11.63 4.29
C VAL A 17 42.43 -10.50 4.79
N PHE A 18 42.64 -9.96 5.99
CA PHE A 18 41.84 -8.86 6.56
C PHE A 18 42.39 -7.44 6.33
N HIS A 19 43.46 -7.28 5.55
CA HIS A 19 44.10 -5.96 5.35
C HIS A 19 43.79 -5.24 4.05
N SER A 20 42.73 -5.63 3.30
CA SER A 20 42.35 -4.95 2.06
C SER A 20 40.87 -4.66 1.87
N PHE A 21 40.07 -4.71 2.95
CA PHE A 21 38.75 -4.07 2.90
C PHE A 21 38.84 -2.67 3.50
N THR A 22 39.37 -1.74 2.74
CA THR A 22 39.05 -0.33 2.92
C THR A 22 37.56 -0.18 2.58
N LEU A 23 36.74 0.00 3.62
CA LEU A 23 35.38 0.50 3.44
C LEU A 23 35.47 1.72 2.53
N PRO A 24 34.67 1.81 1.43
CA PRO A 24 34.63 3.02 0.65
C PRO A 24 34.35 4.15 1.64
N SER A 25 35.19 5.19 1.61
CA SER A 25 34.97 6.41 2.38
C SER A 25 33.55 6.83 2.09
N VAL A 26 32.73 6.93 3.12
CA VAL A 26 31.40 7.57 3.03
C VAL A 26 31.70 8.94 2.43
N SER A 27 31.43 9.10 1.15
CA SER A 27 31.47 10.37 0.48
C SER A 27 30.50 11.24 1.28
N THR A 28 31.05 12.14 2.07
CA THR A 28 30.24 13.18 2.72
C THR A 28 29.62 13.94 1.56
N MET A 29 28.32 13.67 1.31
CA MET A 29 27.55 14.49 0.38
C MET A 29 27.84 15.95 0.73
N PRO A 30 28.28 16.79 -0.20
CA PRO A 30 28.48 18.18 0.09
C PRO A 30 27.18 18.72 0.65
N SER A 31 27.23 19.40 1.78
CA SER A 31 26.03 20.03 2.38
C SER A 31 25.31 20.77 1.25
N PRO A 32 24.06 20.41 0.88
CA PRO A 32 23.40 20.94 -0.30
C PRO A 32 23.12 22.45 -0.23
N LEU A 33 23.55 23.13 0.81
CA LEU A 33 23.18 24.51 1.12
C LEU A 33 24.32 25.53 1.03
N SER A 34 25.50 25.18 0.50
CA SER A 34 26.67 26.04 0.67
C SER A 34 26.81 27.25 -0.29
N HIS A 35 26.04 27.44 -1.38
CA HIS A 35 26.16 28.66 -2.22
C HIS A 35 24.95 28.89 -3.14
N PHE A 36 23.84 29.40 -2.60
CA PHE A 36 22.67 29.76 -3.43
C PHE A 36 22.70 31.18 -4.00
N GLY A 37 23.81 31.90 -3.86
CA GLY A 37 23.88 33.32 -4.22
C GLY A 37 23.10 34.23 -3.26
N SER A 38 23.07 35.50 -3.55
CA SER A 38 22.42 36.53 -2.71
C SER A 38 21.57 37.48 -3.54
N PHE A 39 20.54 38.08 -2.88
CA PHE A 39 19.82 39.21 -3.45
C PHE A 39 20.77 40.40 -3.57
N PRO A 40 20.68 41.21 -4.67
CA PRO A 40 19.67 41.22 -5.72
C PRO A 40 19.96 40.30 -6.93
N THR A 41 21.12 39.66 -7.00
CA THR A 41 21.55 38.87 -8.14
C THR A 41 20.72 37.59 -8.25
N THR A 42 20.55 36.88 -7.14
CA THR A 42 19.72 35.67 -7.06
C THR A 42 18.27 36.04 -6.72
N ARG A 43 17.36 35.66 -7.61
CA ARG A 43 15.91 35.90 -7.46
C ARG A 43 15.11 34.69 -7.88
N LEU A 44 14.70 33.85 -6.93
CA LEU A 44 13.95 32.62 -7.17
C LEU A 44 12.58 32.87 -7.82
N ARG A 45 12.00 34.08 -7.67
CA ARG A 45 10.74 34.46 -8.32
C ARG A 45 10.82 34.49 -9.85
N ARG A 46 12.01 34.53 -10.46
CA ARG A 46 12.15 34.50 -11.92
C ARG A 46 11.55 33.23 -12.52
N LEU A 47 11.75 32.06 -11.87
CA LEU A 47 11.22 30.77 -12.29
C LEU A 47 9.73 30.59 -11.98
N ARG A 48 9.10 31.52 -11.27
CA ARG A 48 7.67 31.48 -10.94
C ARG A 48 6.82 32.40 -11.81
N ARG A 49 7.42 33.22 -12.65
CA ARG A 49 6.74 34.33 -13.34
C ARG A 49 5.74 33.86 -14.39
N TRP A 50 6.09 32.87 -15.20
CA TRP A 50 5.29 32.41 -16.33
C TRP A 50 4.94 30.92 -16.19
N ASP A 51 3.79 30.51 -16.75
CA ASP A 51 3.33 29.11 -16.69
C ASP A 51 4.31 28.14 -17.34
N TRP A 52 4.81 28.50 -18.55
CA TRP A 52 5.73 27.65 -19.28
C TRP A 52 7.04 27.36 -18.50
N VAL A 53 7.58 28.35 -17.79
CA VAL A 53 8.79 28.11 -17.01
C VAL A 53 8.49 27.29 -15.74
N ARG A 54 7.34 27.53 -15.07
CA ARG A 54 6.94 26.69 -13.94
C ARG A 54 6.78 25.23 -14.33
N GLN A 55 6.17 24.96 -15.50
CA GLN A 55 6.05 23.59 -16.05
C GLN A 55 7.42 23.01 -16.40
N MET A 56 8.29 23.78 -17.04
CA MET A 56 9.61 23.31 -17.47
C MET A 56 10.53 22.93 -16.29
N VAL A 57 10.43 23.62 -15.15
CA VAL A 57 11.26 23.35 -13.96
C VAL A 57 10.53 22.53 -12.89
N GLN A 58 9.40 21.95 -13.23
CA GLN A 58 8.64 21.08 -12.32
C GLN A 58 9.41 19.80 -12.03
N GLU A 59 9.71 19.54 -10.76
CA GLU A 59 10.51 18.40 -10.31
C GLU A 59 9.69 17.12 -10.21
N THR A 60 8.37 17.24 -9.96
CA THR A 60 7.49 16.12 -9.68
C THR A 60 6.41 15.99 -10.75
N SER A 61 6.25 14.81 -11.29
CA SER A 61 5.19 14.47 -12.26
C SER A 61 4.21 13.46 -11.69
N LEU A 62 2.99 13.50 -12.22
CA LEU A 62 1.92 12.55 -11.93
C LEU A 62 1.34 12.06 -13.25
N SER A 63 1.10 10.76 -13.37
CA SER A 63 0.40 10.15 -14.50
C SER A 63 -0.70 9.23 -14.01
N PRO A 64 -1.71 8.90 -14.82
CA PRO A 64 -2.73 7.92 -14.47
C PRO A 64 -2.17 6.55 -14.09
N ALA A 65 -1.00 6.15 -14.65
CA ALA A 65 -0.32 4.90 -14.35
C ALA A 65 0.18 4.81 -12.90
N ASN A 66 0.34 5.95 -12.19
CA ASN A 66 0.69 5.95 -10.77
C ASN A 66 -0.51 5.67 -9.84
N LEU A 67 -1.73 5.58 -10.37
CA LEU A 67 -2.94 5.46 -9.57
C LEU A 67 -3.37 4.01 -9.42
N ILE A 68 -3.84 3.67 -8.23
CA ILE A 68 -4.54 2.42 -7.91
C ILE A 68 -5.94 2.81 -7.42
N TRP A 69 -6.98 2.30 -8.08
CA TRP A 69 -8.36 2.63 -7.74
C TRP A 69 -8.99 1.59 -6.82
N PRO A 70 -9.30 1.91 -5.53
CA PRO A 70 -10.02 1.02 -4.63
C PRO A 70 -11.48 0.86 -5.03
N ILE A 71 -11.96 -0.39 -5.12
CA ILE A 71 -13.32 -0.76 -5.48
C ILE A 71 -13.90 -1.69 -4.41
N PHE A 72 -15.11 -1.39 -3.92
CA PHE A 72 -15.86 -2.25 -3.00
C PHE A 72 -16.80 -3.15 -3.78
N VAL A 73 -16.70 -4.48 -3.55
CA VAL A 73 -17.49 -5.48 -4.26
C VAL A 73 -18.54 -6.11 -3.35
N ILE A 74 -19.78 -6.23 -3.86
CA ILE A 74 -20.92 -6.87 -3.21
C ILE A 74 -21.46 -8.02 -4.07
N GLU A 75 -22.22 -8.92 -3.47
CA GLU A 75 -23.02 -9.92 -4.18
C GLU A 75 -24.18 -9.26 -4.94
N GLY A 76 -24.66 -9.95 -5.96
CA GLY A 76 -25.79 -9.50 -6.79
C GLY A 76 -25.40 -9.24 -8.24
N THR A 77 -26.34 -8.66 -9.00
CA THR A 77 -26.17 -8.28 -10.41
C THR A 77 -26.80 -6.92 -10.64
N ASN A 78 -26.09 -6.03 -11.33
CA ASN A 78 -26.49 -4.66 -11.61
C ASN A 78 -26.89 -3.87 -10.34
N GLN A 79 -26.10 -4.05 -9.27
CA GLN A 79 -26.35 -3.40 -7.98
C GLN A 79 -25.22 -2.41 -7.66
N SER A 80 -25.63 -1.18 -7.36
CA SER A 80 -24.79 -0.11 -6.83
C SER A 80 -25.40 0.42 -5.54
N GLN A 81 -24.59 0.49 -4.47
CA GLN A 81 -25.03 0.97 -3.16
C GLN A 81 -24.11 2.12 -2.72
N PRO A 82 -24.60 3.36 -2.67
CA PRO A 82 -23.78 4.49 -2.27
C PRO A 82 -23.34 4.38 -0.81
N ILE A 83 -22.12 4.84 -0.52
CA ILE A 83 -21.55 4.90 0.80
C ILE A 83 -21.71 6.32 1.33
N ALA A 84 -22.63 6.52 2.30
CA ALA A 84 -22.99 7.86 2.78
C ALA A 84 -21.79 8.64 3.34
N SER A 85 -20.85 7.95 4.00
CA SER A 85 -19.63 8.54 4.54
C SER A 85 -18.54 8.82 3.50
N MET A 86 -18.75 8.39 2.22
CA MET A 86 -17.80 8.56 1.11
C MET A 86 -18.56 9.01 -0.16
N PRO A 87 -19.04 10.26 -0.26
CA PRO A 87 -19.83 10.72 -1.38
C PRO A 87 -19.16 10.49 -2.74
N GLY A 88 -19.84 9.78 -3.65
CA GLY A 88 -19.35 9.41 -4.98
C GLY A 88 -18.57 8.07 -5.02
N VAL A 89 -18.54 7.34 -3.92
CA VAL A 89 -18.02 5.96 -3.86
C VAL A 89 -19.18 5.02 -3.56
N ASP A 90 -19.29 3.96 -4.35
CA ASP A 90 -20.33 2.95 -4.25
C ASP A 90 -19.73 1.57 -3.94
N ARG A 91 -20.53 0.72 -3.31
CA ARG A 91 -20.33 -0.73 -3.34
C ARG A 91 -20.98 -1.24 -4.61
N MET A 92 -20.29 -2.03 -5.38
CA MET A 92 -20.71 -2.48 -6.73
C MET A 92 -20.77 -4.00 -6.81
N SER A 93 -21.80 -4.54 -7.49
CA SER A 93 -21.79 -5.95 -7.89
C SER A 93 -20.67 -6.24 -8.88
N ILE A 94 -20.28 -7.51 -9.04
CA ILE A 94 -19.11 -7.93 -9.86
C ILE A 94 -19.18 -7.40 -11.29
N ASP A 95 -20.36 -7.44 -11.93
CA ASP A 95 -20.59 -6.91 -13.28
C ASP A 95 -20.29 -5.41 -13.40
N LEU A 96 -20.68 -4.61 -12.40
CA LEU A 96 -20.37 -3.17 -12.35
C LEU A 96 -18.89 -2.92 -12.00
N ALA A 97 -18.28 -3.76 -11.15
CA ALA A 97 -16.86 -3.69 -10.85
C ALA A 97 -16.00 -4.01 -12.10
N VAL A 98 -16.46 -4.93 -12.97
CA VAL A 98 -15.84 -5.18 -14.28
C VAL A 98 -15.90 -3.93 -15.16
N GLN A 99 -17.09 -3.31 -15.31
CA GLN A 99 -17.23 -2.07 -16.09
C GLN A 99 -16.35 -0.92 -15.55
N ALA A 100 -16.26 -0.80 -14.21
CA ALA A 100 -15.36 0.16 -13.57
C ALA A 100 -13.89 -0.14 -13.89
N SER A 101 -13.51 -1.41 -13.95
CA SER A 101 -12.15 -1.83 -14.29
C SER A 101 -11.82 -1.60 -15.77
N GLU A 102 -12.76 -1.81 -16.68
CA GLU A 102 -12.62 -1.45 -18.10
C GLU A 102 -12.42 0.05 -18.25
N LYS A 103 -13.20 0.86 -17.53
CA LYS A 103 -13.02 2.32 -17.48
C LYS A 103 -11.64 2.71 -16.90
N ALA A 104 -11.13 1.99 -15.91
CA ALA A 104 -9.77 2.22 -15.39
C ALA A 104 -8.72 1.98 -16.48
N CYS A 105 -8.86 0.92 -17.29
CA CYS A 105 -8.00 0.68 -18.46
C CYS A 105 -8.08 1.85 -19.46
N GLU A 106 -9.27 2.31 -19.80
CA GLU A 106 -9.48 3.44 -20.72
C GLU A 106 -8.82 4.72 -20.19
N LEU A 107 -8.87 4.95 -18.89
CA LEU A 107 -8.28 6.11 -18.24
C LEU A 107 -6.76 5.99 -18.07
N GLY A 108 -6.16 4.81 -18.33
CA GLY A 108 -4.74 4.55 -18.14
C GLY A 108 -4.34 4.42 -16.68
N ILE A 109 -5.29 4.12 -15.78
CA ILE A 109 -5.03 3.82 -14.37
C ILE A 109 -4.24 2.50 -14.30
N GLY A 110 -3.19 2.46 -13.45
CA GLY A 110 -2.28 1.32 -13.39
C GLY A 110 -2.90 0.05 -12.80
N ALA A 111 -3.74 0.17 -11.78
CA ALA A 111 -4.36 -0.98 -11.13
C ALA A 111 -5.70 -0.63 -10.44
N VAL A 112 -6.48 -1.67 -10.14
CA VAL A 112 -7.60 -1.62 -9.21
C VAL A 112 -7.26 -2.43 -7.96
N ALA A 113 -7.69 -1.96 -6.78
CA ALA A 113 -7.61 -2.70 -5.53
C ALA A 113 -9.04 -3.08 -5.10
N ILE A 114 -9.31 -4.38 -4.97
CA ILE A 114 -10.66 -4.87 -4.72
C ILE A 114 -10.86 -5.30 -3.27
N PHE A 115 -11.95 -4.80 -2.66
CA PHE A 115 -12.30 -5.06 -1.26
C PHE A 115 -13.69 -5.68 -1.19
N PRO A 116 -13.86 -6.87 -0.54
CA PRO A 116 -15.15 -7.52 -0.46
C PRO A 116 -16.01 -6.92 0.65
N VAL A 117 -17.31 -6.82 0.41
CA VAL A 117 -18.31 -6.64 1.45
C VAL A 117 -18.97 -8.00 1.69
N THR A 118 -18.30 -8.84 2.48
CA THR A 118 -18.75 -10.21 2.74
C THR A 118 -20.04 -10.21 3.55
N PRO A 119 -21.10 -10.92 3.09
CA PRO A 119 -22.33 -11.06 3.84
C PRO A 119 -22.09 -11.67 5.23
N GLN A 120 -22.84 -11.21 6.23
CA GLN A 120 -22.68 -11.69 7.61
C GLN A 120 -22.86 -13.21 7.75
N SER A 121 -23.69 -13.82 6.92
CA SER A 121 -23.92 -15.27 6.88
C SER A 121 -22.71 -16.10 6.44
N LYS A 122 -21.73 -15.47 5.77
CA LYS A 122 -20.48 -16.10 5.33
C LYS A 122 -19.30 -15.83 6.25
N LYS A 123 -19.48 -14.93 7.25
CA LYS A 123 -18.45 -14.65 8.24
C LYS A 123 -18.39 -15.76 9.29
N SER A 124 -17.20 -15.99 9.82
CA SER A 124 -16.94 -16.93 10.92
C SER A 124 -15.80 -16.41 11.80
N ASP A 125 -15.67 -16.92 13.02
CA ASP A 125 -14.61 -16.48 13.93
C ASP A 125 -13.20 -16.79 13.39
N CYS A 126 -13.06 -17.84 12.58
CA CYS A 126 -11.79 -18.19 11.93
C CYS A 126 -11.63 -17.66 10.51
N GLY A 127 -12.56 -16.83 10.00
CA GLY A 127 -12.45 -16.24 8.67
C GLY A 127 -12.40 -17.26 7.51
N LYS A 128 -13.01 -18.42 7.64
CA LYS A 128 -12.90 -19.54 6.68
C LYS A 128 -13.25 -19.18 5.22
N GLU A 129 -14.13 -18.20 5.02
CA GLU A 129 -14.51 -17.71 3.68
C GLU A 129 -13.31 -17.12 2.93
N ALA A 130 -12.27 -16.62 3.61
CA ALA A 130 -11.04 -16.15 3.00
C ALA A 130 -10.31 -17.22 2.17
N LEU A 131 -10.50 -18.49 2.52
CA LEU A 131 -9.86 -19.64 1.88
C LEU A 131 -10.76 -20.33 0.84
N CYS A 132 -11.96 -19.80 0.58
CA CYS A 132 -12.87 -20.35 -0.41
C CYS A 132 -12.48 -19.82 -1.80
N GLU A 133 -12.19 -20.72 -2.75
CA GLU A 133 -11.84 -20.34 -4.13
C GLU A 133 -12.97 -19.60 -4.85
N GLU A 134 -14.21 -19.82 -4.46
CA GLU A 134 -15.42 -19.18 -5.01
C GLU A 134 -15.91 -18.01 -4.15
N ASN A 135 -15.10 -17.47 -3.26
CA ASN A 135 -15.45 -16.27 -2.50
C ASN A 135 -15.59 -15.05 -3.43
N LEU A 136 -16.19 -14.00 -2.88
CA LEU A 136 -16.53 -12.78 -3.65
C LEU A 136 -15.30 -12.15 -4.32
N ILE A 137 -14.16 -12.09 -3.62
CA ILE A 137 -12.91 -11.52 -4.17
C ILE A 137 -12.36 -12.36 -5.31
N CYS A 138 -12.27 -13.67 -5.14
CA CYS A 138 -11.74 -14.57 -6.16
C CYS A 138 -12.61 -14.55 -7.43
N THR A 139 -13.94 -14.53 -7.25
CA THR A 139 -14.89 -14.44 -8.37
C THR A 139 -14.77 -13.09 -9.09
N ALA A 140 -14.66 -11.98 -8.36
CA ALA A 140 -14.44 -10.66 -8.94
C ALA A 140 -13.09 -10.58 -9.67
N THR A 141 -12.02 -11.11 -9.08
CA THR A 141 -10.68 -11.16 -9.67
C THR A 141 -10.69 -11.89 -11.02
N ARG A 142 -11.29 -13.08 -11.09
CA ARG A 142 -11.43 -13.83 -12.34
C ARG A 142 -12.19 -13.03 -13.41
N ALA A 143 -13.32 -12.44 -13.05
CA ALA A 143 -14.13 -11.67 -13.97
C ALA A 143 -13.39 -10.43 -14.53
N ILE A 144 -12.70 -9.66 -13.66
CA ILE A 144 -11.90 -8.51 -14.05
C ILE A 144 -10.71 -8.95 -14.92
N ARG A 145 -10.02 -10.03 -14.55
CA ARG A 145 -8.92 -10.58 -15.34
C ARG A 145 -9.38 -11.01 -16.73
N GLN A 146 -10.54 -11.61 -16.82
CA GLN A 146 -11.11 -12.01 -18.12
C GLN A 146 -11.43 -10.80 -19.00
N ALA A 147 -11.95 -9.72 -18.43
CA ALA A 147 -12.34 -8.52 -19.18
C ALA A 147 -11.14 -7.63 -19.55
N CYS A 148 -10.23 -7.39 -18.61
CA CYS A 148 -9.14 -6.42 -18.77
C CYS A 148 -7.82 -7.07 -19.23
N GLY A 149 -7.67 -8.39 -19.11
CA GLY A 149 -6.41 -9.09 -19.40
C GLY A 149 -5.28 -8.58 -18.54
N GLU A 150 -4.09 -8.44 -19.12
CA GLU A 150 -2.87 -7.94 -18.45
C GLU A 150 -2.72 -6.40 -18.50
N LYS A 151 -3.69 -5.69 -19.09
CA LYS A 151 -3.64 -4.23 -19.22
C LYS A 151 -3.86 -3.50 -17.89
N LEU A 152 -4.41 -4.18 -16.90
CA LEU A 152 -4.75 -3.64 -15.59
C LEU A 152 -4.21 -4.52 -14.48
N GLY A 153 -3.49 -3.93 -13.54
CA GLY A 153 -3.10 -4.61 -12.31
C GLY A 153 -4.33 -4.89 -11.43
N ILE A 154 -4.41 -6.08 -10.84
CA ILE A 154 -5.45 -6.43 -9.86
C ILE A 154 -4.75 -6.67 -8.53
N VAL A 155 -5.03 -5.79 -7.57
CA VAL A 155 -4.51 -5.85 -6.20
C VAL A 155 -5.55 -6.48 -5.30
N CYS A 156 -5.22 -7.61 -4.68
CA CYS A 156 -6.07 -8.27 -3.69
C CYS A 156 -5.50 -8.07 -2.29
N ASP A 157 -6.33 -7.55 -1.39
CA ASP A 157 -6.00 -7.37 0.01
C ASP A 157 -5.97 -8.72 0.73
N VAL A 158 -4.92 -8.96 1.53
CA VAL A 158 -4.81 -10.16 2.37
C VAL A 158 -4.92 -9.75 3.82
N ALA A 159 -6.06 -10.04 4.41
CA ALA A 159 -6.41 -9.84 5.81
C ALA A 159 -7.72 -10.59 6.11
N LEU A 160 -8.00 -10.87 7.37
CA LEU A 160 -9.18 -11.65 7.75
C LEU A 160 -10.39 -10.79 8.16
N ASP A 161 -10.24 -9.49 8.37
CA ASP A 161 -11.33 -8.63 8.85
C ASP A 161 -12.59 -8.59 7.96
N PRO A 162 -12.52 -8.76 6.61
CA PRO A 162 -13.73 -8.92 5.81
C PRO A 162 -14.50 -10.22 6.07
N TYR A 163 -13.85 -11.23 6.64
CA TYR A 163 -14.33 -12.61 6.76
C TYR A 163 -14.59 -13.04 8.19
N THR A 164 -14.09 -12.28 9.18
CA THR A 164 -14.28 -12.58 10.61
C THR A 164 -15.54 -11.93 11.18
N THR A 165 -16.18 -12.60 12.15
CA THR A 165 -17.36 -12.06 12.86
C THR A 165 -16.98 -10.91 13.79
N HIS A 166 -15.76 -10.91 14.32
CA HIS A 166 -15.22 -9.91 15.25
C HIS A 166 -14.52 -8.74 14.52
N GLY A 167 -14.29 -8.79 13.18
CA GLY A 167 -13.75 -7.70 12.38
C GLY A 167 -12.27 -7.37 12.60
N HIS A 168 -11.49 -8.23 13.24
CA HIS A 168 -10.04 -8.14 13.31
C HIS A 168 -9.37 -8.78 12.10
N ASP A 169 -8.14 -8.30 11.79
CA ASP A 169 -7.36 -8.73 10.62
C ASP A 169 -6.73 -10.13 10.79
N GLY A 170 -6.75 -10.69 12.01
CA GLY A 170 -6.21 -12.01 12.37
C GLY A 170 -7.16 -12.85 13.20
N LEU A 171 -6.71 -14.04 13.60
CA LEU A 171 -7.44 -14.98 14.45
C LEU A 171 -7.45 -14.49 15.89
N LEU A 172 -8.64 -14.52 16.52
CA LEU A 172 -8.85 -14.11 17.91
C LEU A 172 -8.89 -15.33 18.81
N VAL A 173 -7.99 -15.39 19.81
CA VAL A 173 -7.94 -16.42 20.84
C VAL A 173 -7.77 -15.71 22.19
N ASP A 174 -8.64 -15.99 23.16
CA ASP A 174 -8.60 -15.37 24.49
C ASP A 174 -8.44 -13.84 24.46
N ASP A 175 -9.26 -13.17 23.66
CA ASP A 175 -9.25 -11.71 23.44
C ASP A 175 -7.93 -11.13 22.87
N TYR A 176 -7.04 -11.98 22.33
CA TYR A 176 -5.78 -11.61 21.71
C TYR A 176 -5.72 -12.09 20.26
N ILE A 177 -5.17 -11.24 19.37
CA ILE A 177 -4.91 -11.63 17.97
C ILE A 177 -3.61 -12.41 17.93
N VAL A 178 -3.72 -13.72 17.64
CA VAL A 178 -2.57 -14.62 17.59
C VAL A 178 -1.83 -14.47 16.27
N ASN A 179 -0.50 -14.31 16.33
CA ASN A 179 0.34 -14.05 15.17
C ASN A 179 0.50 -15.28 14.27
N ASP A 180 1.15 -16.33 14.77
CA ASP A 180 1.67 -17.43 13.95
C ASP A 180 0.57 -18.20 13.23
N GLN A 181 -0.52 -18.51 13.92
CA GLN A 181 -1.68 -19.18 13.32
C GLN A 181 -2.38 -18.28 12.28
N THR A 182 -2.36 -16.96 12.49
CA THR A 182 -2.90 -16.01 11.51
C THR A 182 -2.05 -16.02 10.24
N VAL A 183 -0.72 -15.99 10.36
CA VAL A 183 0.22 -16.01 9.23
C VAL A 183 0.01 -17.25 8.35
N GLU A 184 -0.24 -18.42 8.94
CA GLU A 184 -0.55 -19.65 8.18
C GLU A 184 -1.82 -19.50 7.32
N VAL A 185 -2.86 -18.87 7.86
CA VAL A 185 -4.12 -18.63 7.13
C VAL A 185 -3.92 -17.60 6.01
N LEU A 186 -3.18 -16.50 6.29
CA LEU A 186 -2.90 -15.45 5.32
C LEU A 186 -2.06 -15.97 4.13
N ALA A 187 -1.08 -16.83 4.37
CA ALA A 187 -0.30 -17.45 3.32
C ALA A 187 -1.17 -18.28 2.37
N ARG A 188 -2.14 -19.04 2.91
CA ARG A 188 -3.12 -19.80 2.12
C ARG A 188 -4.10 -18.87 1.38
N GLN A 189 -4.57 -17.79 2.01
CA GLN A 189 -5.43 -16.78 1.38
C GLN A 189 -4.73 -16.16 0.17
N ALA A 190 -3.44 -15.81 0.29
CA ALA A 190 -2.64 -15.27 -0.80
C ALA A 190 -2.58 -16.20 -2.01
N VAL A 191 -2.38 -17.51 -1.78
CA VAL A 191 -2.37 -18.51 -2.85
C VAL A 191 -3.73 -18.61 -3.54
N VAL A 192 -4.83 -18.64 -2.79
CA VAL A 192 -6.19 -18.69 -3.35
C VAL A 192 -6.49 -17.46 -4.22
N GLN A 193 -6.07 -16.28 -3.79
CA GLN A 193 -6.23 -15.07 -4.58
C GLN A 193 -5.33 -15.04 -5.83
N ALA A 194 -4.09 -15.55 -5.73
CA ALA A 194 -3.19 -15.69 -6.87
C ALA A 194 -3.76 -16.66 -7.92
N GLN A 195 -4.32 -17.80 -7.50
CA GLN A 195 -5.02 -18.75 -8.36
C GLN A 195 -6.21 -18.12 -9.09
N ALA A 196 -6.90 -17.16 -8.46
CA ALA A 196 -7.98 -16.41 -9.08
C ALA A 196 -7.49 -15.38 -10.12
N GLY A 197 -6.18 -15.12 -10.23
CA GLY A 197 -5.58 -14.23 -11.22
C GLY A 197 -5.18 -12.85 -10.67
N ALA A 198 -4.98 -12.69 -9.35
CA ALA A 198 -4.42 -11.48 -8.78
C ALA A 198 -3.01 -11.21 -9.35
N SER A 199 -2.72 -9.95 -9.69
CA SER A 199 -1.38 -9.53 -10.10
C SER A 199 -0.52 -9.16 -8.90
N VAL A 200 -1.17 -8.66 -7.85
CA VAL A 200 -0.54 -8.14 -6.64
C VAL A 200 -1.28 -8.68 -5.43
N ILE A 201 -0.55 -9.29 -4.54
CA ILE A 201 -1.02 -9.68 -3.19
C ILE A 201 -0.58 -8.59 -2.22
N ALA A 202 -1.52 -8.02 -1.47
CA ALA A 202 -1.27 -6.86 -0.63
C ALA A 202 -1.65 -7.14 0.84
N PRO A 203 -0.74 -7.76 1.63
CA PRO A 203 -0.99 -8.08 3.03
C PRO A 203 -1.16 -6.82 3.89
N SER A 204 -2.34 -6.66 4.49
CA SER A 204 -2.70 -5.48 5.27
C SER A 204 -2.95 -5.77 6.75
N ASP A 205 -2.66 -6.96 7.19
CA ASP A 205 -2.94 -7.50 8.52
C ASP A 205 -1.97 -7.03 9.62
N MET A 206 -0.70 -6.75 9.28
CA MET A 206 0.39 -6.34 10.18
C MET A 206 0.87 -7.46 11.15
N MET A 207 0.77 -8.73 10.76
CA MET A 207 1.38 -9.83 11.54
C MET A 207 2.88 -9.94 11.24
N ASP A 208 3.67 -10.29 12.25
CA ASP A 208 5.11 -10.47 12.10
C ASP A 208 5.43 -11.70 11.22
N GLY A 209 6.36 -11.58 10.26
CA GLY A 209 6.82 -12.67 9.40
C GLY A 209 5.86 -13.05 8.27
N ARG A 210 4.75 -12.33 8.10
CA ARG A 210 3.71 -12.63 7.10
C ARG A 210 4.19 -12.52 5.66
N ILE A 211 5.08 -11.57 5.37
CA ILE A 211 5.57 -11.34 4.02
C ILE A 211 6.40 -12.53 3.56
N GLY A 212 7.32 -13.01 4.39
CA GLY A 212 8.14 -14.19 4.10
C GLY A 212 7.31 -15.46 3.92
N ALA A 213 6.31 -15.67 4.78
CA ALA A 213 5.40 -16.80 4.67
C ALA A 213 4.56 -16.76 3.38
N ILE A 214 4.03 -15.60 3.02
CA ILE A 214 3.25 -15.39 1.78
C ILE A 214 4.15 -15.57 0.55
N ARG A 215 5.33 -14.94 0.49
CA ARG A 215 6.26 -15.08 -0.64
C ARG A 215 6.63 -16.54 -0.87
N LYS A 216 6.99 -17.25 0.19
CA LYS A 216 7.30 -18.67 0.15
C LYS A 216 6.11 -19.48 -0.39
N ALA A 217 4.90 -19.28 0.14
CA ALA A 217 3.72 -20.00 -0.29
C ALA A 217 3.38 -19.75 -1.77
N LEU A 218 3.51 -18.50 -2.23
CA LEU A 218 3.31 -18.16 -3.65
C LEU A 218 4.33 -18.88 -4.54
N ASP A 219 5.61 -18.88 -4.17
CA ASP A 219 6.68 -19.51 -4.95
C ASP A 219 6.52 -21.03 -5.03
N GLU A 220 6.21 -21.69 -3.92
CA GLU A 220 5.98 -23.13 -3.83
C GLU A 220 4.74 -23.58 -4.65
N ASN A 221 3.78 -22.68 -4.90
CA ASN A 221 2.60 -22.94 -5.69
C ASN A 221 2.68 -22.45 -7.15
N GLY A 222 3.85 -22.01 -7.63
CA GLY A 222 4.08 -21.63 -9.01
C GLY A 222 3.72 -20.16 -9.34
N PHE A 223 3.55 -19.29 -8.33
CA PHE A 223 3.17 -17.88 -8.46
C PHE A 223 4.36 -16.92 -8.26
N GLN A 224 5.54 -17.27 -8.78
CA GLN A 224 6.77 -16.46 -8.65
C GLN A 224 6.65 -15.06 -9.26
N HIS A 225 5.72 -14.84 -10.19
CA HIS A 225 5.50 -13.56 -10.86
C HIS A 225 4.47 -12.66 -10.18
N VAL A 226 3.80 -13.16 -9.12
CA VAL A 226 2.84 -12.36 -8.36
C VAL A 226 3.60 -11.40 -7.44
N ILE A 227 3.30 -10.12 -7.54
CA ILE A 227 3.92 -9.06 -6.76
C ILE A 227 3.40 -9.10 -5.33
N VAL A 228 4.28 -8.91 -4.34
CA VAL A 228 3.92 -8.71 -2.94
C VAL A 228 4.06 -7.22 -2.58
N LEU A 229 2.93 -6.54 -2.37
CA LEU A 229 2.84 -5.16 -1.91
C LEU A 229 2.53 -5.15 -0.41
N SER A 230 3.55 -5.01 0.43
CA SER A 230 3.32 -4.99 1.87
C SER A 230 2.74 -3.67 2.36
N TYR A 231 1.69 -3.73 3.18
CA TYR A 231 1.28 -2.61 4.03
C TYR A 231 2.25 -2.46 5.21
N ALA A 232 3.52 -2.22 4.91
CA ALA A 232 4.64 -2.25 5.85
C ALA A 232 4.55 -1.16 6.94
N ALA A 233 3.96 -0.01 6.63
CA ALA A 233 3.77 1.09 7.58
C ALA A 233 2.28 1.44 7.71
N LYS A 234 1.51 0.56 8.35
CA LYS A 234 0.07 0.77 8.60
C LYS A 234 -0.17 1.19 10.05
N TYR A 235 -0.63 2.40 10.24
CA TYR A 235 -0.86 3.01 11.54
C TYR A 235 -2.28 2.80 12.08
N ALA A 236 -2.43 2.70 13.40
CA ALA A 236 -3.73 2.67 14.08
C ALA A 236 -4.38 4.06 14.04
N SER A 237 -5.03 4.37 12.91
CA SER A 237 -5.47 5.71 12.56
C SER A 237 -6.96 5.95 12.79
N ALA A 238 -7.31 7.18 13.20
CA ALA A 238 -8.68 7.67 13.25
C ALA A 238 -9.29 7.91 11.85
N PHE A 239 -8.48 7.99 10.79
CA PHE A 239 -8.93 8.24 9.42
C PHE A 239 -9.56 7.01 8.73
N TYR A 240 -9.71 5.87 9.41
CA TYR A 240 -10.34 4.66 8.83
C TYR A 240 -11.86 4.58 9.01
N GLY A 241 -12.47 5.57 9.66
CA GLY A 241 -13.92 5.55 9.96
C GLY A 241 -14.81 5.20 8.76
N PRO A 242 -14.73 5.95 7.64
CA PRO A 242 -15.58 5.71 6.48
C PRO A 242 -15.33 4.35 5.78
N PHE A 243 -14.11 3.81 5.82
CA PHE A 243 -13.83 2.47 5.30
C PHE A 243 -14.55 1.38 6.08
N ARG A 244 -14.60 1.51 7.41
CA ARG A 244 -15.33 0.56 8.27
C ARG A 244 -16.82 0.55 7.95
N ASP A 245 -17.38 1.71 7.60
CA ASP A 245 -18.75 1.83 7.09
C ASP A 245 -18.88 1.13 5.74
N ALA A 246 -17.94 1.37 4.82
CA ALA A 246 -17.94 0.82 3.47
C ALA A 246 -17.97 -0.72 3.45
N VAL A 247 -17.15 -1.38 4.27
CA VAL A 247 -17.08 -2.86 4.37
C VAL A 247 -18.02 -3.46 5.41
N GLY A 248 -18.82 -2.64 6.12
CA GLY A 248 -19.76 -3.08 7.14
C GLY A 248 -19.11 -3.63 8.40
N SER A 249 -17.83 -3.33 8.66
CA SER A 249 -17.09 -3.85 9.84
C SER A 249 -17.23 -2.99 11.09
N ALA A 250 -17.79 -1.78 10.99
CA ALA A 250 -17.96 -0.86 12.12
C ALA A 250 -18.78 -1.46 13.28
N LYS A 251 -19.76 -2.31 12.96
CA LYS A 251 -20.62 -2.98 13.96
C LYS A 251 -19.94 -4.19 14.61
N ASN A 252 -18.96 -4.79 13.94
CA ASN A 252 -18.34 -6.06 14.38
C ASN A 252 -17.21 -5.82 15.40
N LEU A 253 -16.45 -4.74 15.28
CA LEU A 253 -15.35 -4.42 16.20
C LEU A 253 -15.85 -4.06 17.63
N GLY A 254 -17.10 -3.64 17.79
CA GLY A 254 -17.61 -3.19 19.09
C GLY A 254 -16.69 -2.12 19.71
N GLY A 255 -16.17 -2.39 20.91
CA GLY A 255 -15.17 -1.55 21.58
C GLY A 255 -13.72 -2.00 21.40
N ALA A 256 -13.45 -3.06 20.62
CA ALA A 256 -12.12 -3.62 20.44
C ALA A 256 -11.21 -2.70 19.58
N SER A 257 -9.91 -2.80 19.79
CA SER A 257 -8.91 -1.92 19.18
C SER A 257 -7.89 -2.72 18.38
N LYS A 258 -7.53 -2.23 17.19
CA LYS A 258 -6.49 -2.80 16.35
C LYS A 258 -5.05 -2.34 16.75
N LYS A 259 -4.92 -1.61 17.87
CA LYS A 259 -3.63 -1.06 18.34
C LYS A 259 -2.62 -2.12 18.81
N THR A 260 -3.05 -3.37 18.98
CA THR A 260 -2.18 -4.48 19.35
C THR A 260 -1.31 -5.00 18.19
N TYR A 261 -1.64 -4.61 16.94
CA TYR A 261 -0.91 -5.01 15.75
C TYR A 261 -0.74 -3.90 14.71
N GLN A 262 -1.53 -2.82 14.75
CA GLN A 262 -1.26 -1.64 13.92
C GLN A 262 -0.36 -0.66 14.66
N MET A 263 0.55 -0.01 13.93
CA MET A 263 1.59 0.87 14.48
C MET A 263 1.01 2.06 15.25
N ASN A 264 1.73 2.51 16.26
CA ASN A 264 1.36 3.71 17.00
C ASN A 264 1.59 4.97 16.14
N PRO A 265 0.58 5.86 15.98
CA PRO A 265 0.73 7.12 15.24
C PRO A 265 1.85 8.04 15.71
N ALA A 266 2.34 7.87 16.93
CA ALA A 266 3.45 8.65 17.49
C ALA A 266 4.84 8.16 17.06
N ASN A 267 4.94 6.99 16.39
CA ASN A 267 6.23 6.35 16.08
C ASN A 267 6.59 6.53 14.61
N SER A 268 7.82 6.97 14.33
CA SER A 268 8.34 7.07 12.96
C SER A 268 9.49 6.11 12.69
N GLU A 269 10.34 5.84 13.68
CA GLU A 269 11.48 4.92 13.54
C GLU A 269 11.05 3.45 13.47
N GLU A 270 9.90 3.12 14.05
CA GLU A 270 9.26 1.82 13.94
C GLU A 270 8.95 1.48 12.48
N ALA A 271 8.46 2.46 11.69
CA ALA A 271 8.18 2.28 10.27
C ALA A 271 9.42 1.88 9.46
N LEU A 272 10.59 2.42 9.77
CA LEU A 272 11.83 2.03 9.10
C LEU A 272 12.20 0.56 9.41
N ARG A 273 11.96 0.12 10.64
CA ARG A 273 12.23 -1.26 11.06
C ARG A 273 11.27 -2.25 10.40
N GLU A 274 9.97 -1.94 10.40
CA GLU A 274 8.94 -2.75 9.75
C GLU A 274 9.23 -2.91 8.25
N VAL A 275 9.51 -1.79 7.57
CA VAL A 275 9.82 -1.81 6.14
C VAL A 275 11.10 -2.60 5.85
N ALA A 276 12.14 -2.47 6.68
CA ALA A 276 13.38 -3.23 6.51
C ALA A 276 13.13 -4.75 6.62
N LEU A 277 12.34 -5.19 7.61
CA LEU A 277 11.96 -6.59 7.78
C LEU A 277 11.13 -7.10 6.60
N ASP A 278 10.11 -6.36 6.16
CA ASP A 278 9.28 -6.76 5.03
C ASP A 278 10.08 -6.86 3.71
N ILE A 279 11.09 -6.00 3.51
CA ILE A 279 12.00 -6.10 2.36
C ILE A 279 12.87 -7.36 2.45
N GLU A 280 13.44 -7.68 3.61
CA GLU A 280 14.22 -8.89 3.84
C GLU A 280 13.37 -10.16 3.66
N GLU A 281 12.10 -10.10 4.00
CA GLU A 281 11.13 -11.16 3.82
C GLU A 281 10.67 -11.34 2.36
N GLY A 282 10.98 -10.42 1.46
CA GLY A 282 10.70 -10.53 0.03
C GLY A 282 9.53 -9.68 -0.48
N ALA A 283 9.23 -8.55 0.16
CA ALA A 283 8.32 -7.57 -0.43
C ALA A 283 8.91 -6.95 -1.70
N ASP A 284 8.12 -6.86 -2.76
CA ASP A 284 8.48 -6.16 -4.01
C ASP A 284 8.20 -4.67 -3.95
N MET A 285 7.21 -4.28 -3.16
CA MET A 285 6.77 -2.91 -2.91
C MET A 285 6.31 -2.77 -1.46
N VAL A 286 6.41 -1.56 -0.92
CA VAL A 286 5.93 -1.24 0.44
C VAL A 286 4.90 -0.12 0.41
N MET A 287 4.00 -0.08 1.38
CA MET A 287 2.93 0.91 1.46
C MET A 287 2.89 1.62 2.81
N VAL A 288 2.70 2.94 2.76
CA VAL A 288 2.38 3.78 3.92
C VAL A 288 0.86 4.02 3.96
N LYS A 289 0.23 3.77 5.09
CA LYS A 289 -1.21 3.94 5.32
C LYS A 289 -1.49 4.47 6.73
N PRO A 290 -2.18 5.62 6.89
CA PRO A 290 -2.70 6.58 5.90
C PRO A 290 -1.63 7.34 5.12
N GLY A 291 -2.07 8.18 4.16
CA GLY A 291 -1.18 8.95 3.28
C GLY A 291 -0.86 10.35 3.78
N MET A 292 -1.81 11.31 3.70
CA MET A 292 -1.55 12.73 3.94
C MET A 292 -0.94 13.05 5.31
N PRO A 293 -1.41 12.44 6.43
CA PRO A 293 -0.81 12.70 7.75
C PRO A 293 0.56 12.07 7.96
N TYR A 294 1.05 11.25 7.02
CA TYR A 294 2.27 10.45 7.13
C TYR A 294 3.24 10.68 5.95
N LEU A 295 3.21 11.89 5.34
CA LEU A 295 4.15 12.27 4.28
C LEU A 295 5.60 12.28 4.76
N ASP A 296 5.84 12.55 6.04
CA ASP A 296 7.14 12.45 6.69
C ASP A 296 7.67 11.02 6.66
N ILE A 297 6.80 10.01 6.87
CA ILE A 297 7.15 8.59 6.77
C ILE A 297 7.49 8.24 5.32
N VAL A 298 6.68 8.68 4.35
CA VAL A 298 6.97 8.46 2.93
C VAL A 298 8.35 9.01 2.57
N GLY A 299 8.66 10.25 3.01
CA GLY A 299 9.97 10.87 2.79
C GLY A 299 11.10 10.09 3.46
N LYS A 300 10.94 9.68 4.72
CA LYS A 300 11.93 8.85 5.43
C LYS A 300 12.19 7.52 4.71
N LEU A 301 11.15 6.85 4.23
CA LEU A 301 11.31 5.59 3.48
C LEU A 301 12.07 5.82 2.18
N LYS A 302 11.73 6.91 1.45
CA LYS A 302 12.41 7.24 0.19
C LYS A 302 13.89 7.55 0.36
N ASP A 303 14.25 8.17 1.48
CA ASP A 303 15.64 8.50 1.81
C ASP A 303 16.48 7.28 2.24
N ASN A 304 15.83 6.22 2.77
CA ASN A 304 16.52 5.08 3.36
C ASN A 304 16.46 3.80 2.51
N PHE A 305 15.47 3.65 1.62
CA PHE A 305 15.27 2.42 0.86
C PHE A 305 15.12 2.67 -0.64
N SER A 306 15.67 1.77 -1.46
CA SER A 306 15.56 1.79 -2.92
C SER A 306 14.45 0.86 -3.43
N ILE A 307 13.31 0.81 -2.72
CA ILE A 307 12.14 -0.01 -3.07
C ILE A 307 11.00 0.90 -3.56
N PRO A 308 10.12 0.47 -4.48
CA PRO A 308 8.92 1.21 -4.83
C PRO A 308 7.99 1.41 -3.63
N ILE A 309 7.54 2.65 -3.43
CA ILE A 309 6.70 3.05 -2.31
C ILE A 309 5.28 3.37 -2.81
N ALA A 310 4.29 2.67 -2.30
CA ALA A 310 2.90 3.03 -2.45
C ALA A 310 2.42 3.86 -1.25
N VAL A 311 1.41 4.68 -1.45
CA VAL A 311 0.72 5.41 -0.39
C VAL A 311 -0.78 5.23 -0.52
N TYR A 312 -1.49 5.09 0.60
CA TYR A 312 -2.94 5.00 0.59
C TYR A 312 -3.57 6.29 1.14
N GLN A 313 -4.16 7.10 0.25
CA GLN A 313 -5.10 8.15 0.66
C GLN A 313 -6.39 7.49 1.12
N VAL A 314 -6.52 7.30 2.43
CA VAL A 314 -7.59 6.51 3.02
C VAL A 314 -8.95 7.21 3.02
N SER A 315 -9.98 6.45 3.36
CA SER A 315 -11.37 6.89 3.31
C SER A 315 -11.67 8.16 4.08
N GLY A 316 -11.05 8.38 5.25
CA GLY A 316 -11.21 9.62 6.02
C GLY A 316 -10.55 10.81 5.36
N GLU A 317 -9.41 10.63 4.72
CA GLU A 317 -8.74 11.68 3.94
C GLU A 317 -9.59 12.06 2.71
N TYR A 318 -10.09 11.06 1.98
CA TYR A 318 -11.05 11.26 0.90
C TYR A 318 -12.28 12.03 1.35
N ALA A 319 -12.94 11.56 2.42
CA ALA A 319 -14.15 12.17 2.95
C ALA A 319 -13.90 13.62 3.39
N MET A 320 -12.79 13.90 4.07
CA MET A 320 -12.41 15.25 4.50
C MET A 320 -12.31 16.21 3.32
N LEU A 321 -11.62 15.84 2.24
CA LEU A 321 -11.50 16.66 1.04
C LEU A 321 -12.85 16.81 0.32
N LYS A 322 -13.61 15.70 0.20
CA LYS A 322 -14.89 15.70 -0.50
C LYS A 322 -15.93 16.57 0.20
N PHE A 323 -16.09 16.45 1.51
CA PHE A 323 -17.04 17.27 2.27
C PHE A 323 -16.63 18.74 2.34
N ALA A 324 -15.35 19.05 2.50
CA ALA A 324 -14.87 20.44 2.46
C ALA A 324 -15.13 21.09 1.08
N SER A 325 -14.97 20.32 0.00
CA SER A 325 -15.26 20.79 -1.36
C SER A 325 -16.77 20.98 -1.60
N GLN A 326 -17.59 20.05 -1.12
CA GLN A 326 -19.07 20.18 -1.19
C GLN A 326 -19.61 21.38 -0.42
N ALA A 327 -18.95 21.73 0.69
CA ALA A 327 -19.26 22.93 1.47
C ALA A 327 -18.68 24.23 0.86
N ASN A 328 -18.05 24.16 -0.32
CA ASN A 328 -17.38 25.29 -0.99
C ASN A 328 -16.27 25.96 -0.14
N VAL A 329 -15.65 25.21 0.77
CA VAL A 329 -14.49 25.67 1.56
C VAL A 329 -13.21 25.54 0.76
N LEU A 330 -13.10 24.49 -0.06
CA LEU A 330 -11.95 24.20 -0.92
C LEU A 330 -12.39 24.02 -2.37
N ASP A 331 -11.54 24.44 -3.32
CA ASP A 331 -11.68 24.06 -4.73
C ASP A 331 -11.35 22.58 -4.87
N ALA A 332 -12.32 21.79 -5.30
CA ALA A 332 -12.23 20.34 -5.38
C ALA A 332 -11.06 19.88 -6.27
N LYS A 333 -11.02 20.42 -7.52
CA LYS A 333 -9.99 20.03 -8.49
C LYS A 333 -8.60 20.39 -7.98
N ALA A 334 -8.44 21.60 -7.47
CA ALA A 334 -7.15 22.10 -7.02
C ALA A 334 -6.62 21.28 -5.84
N VAL A 335 -7.42 21.05 -4.78
CA VAL A 335 -6.95 20.35 -3.57
C VAL A 335 -6.72 18.86 -3.81
N ILE A 336 -7.53 18.20 -4.66
CA ILE A 336 -7.32 16.81 -5.02
C ILE A 336 -5.98 16.67 -5.77
N MET A 337 -5.76 17.47 -6.81
CA MET A 337 -4.52 17.43 -7.58
C MET A 337 -3.29 17.77 -6.75
N GLU A 338 -3.38 18.76 -5.85
CA GLU A 338 -2.30 19.12 -4.94
C GLU A 338 -1.96 17.97 -3.99
N SER A 339 -2.96 17.25 -3.46
CA SER A 339 -2.73 16.08 -2.60
C SER A 339 -1.98 14.96 -3.34
N MET A 340 -2.32 14.70 -4.61
CA MET A 340 -1.60 13.71 -5.43
C MET A 340 -0.14 14.11 -5.68
N ILE A 341 0.10 15.37 -6.00
CA ILE A 341 1.46 15.90 -6.17
C ILE A 341 2.23 15.86 -4.85
N ALA A 342 1.58 16.11 -3.71
CA ALA A 342 2.21 16.01 -2.40
C ALA A 342 2.73 14.59 -2.12
N PHE A 343 1.95 13.55 -2.43
CA PHE A 343 2.39 12.15 -2.33
C PHE A 343 3.59 11.86 -3.23
N ARG A 344 3.52 12.27 -4.50
CA ARG A 344 4.62 12.08 -5.45
C ARG A 344 5.89 12.81 -5.00
N ARG A 345 5.76 14.04 -4.55
CA ARG A 345 6.88 14.87 -4.04
C ARG A 345 7.52 14.27 -2.79
N ALA A 346 6.74 13.64 -1.93
CA ALA A 346 7.25 12.91 -0.77
C ALA A 346 8.02 11.64 -1.15
N GLY A 347 7.86 11.12 -2.38
CA GLY A 347 8.58 9.96 -2.87
C GLY A 347 7.72 8.73 -3.20
N ALA A 348 6.39 8.83 -3.11
CA ALA A 348 5.51 7.73 -3.49
C ALA A 348 5.56 7.45 -4.99
N ASP A 349 5.68 6.17 -5.38
CA ASP A 349 5.66 5.70 -6.76
C ASP A 349 4.24 5.37 -7.22
N ALA A 350 3.40 4.86 -6.32
CA ALA A 350 2.00 4.54 -6.56
C ALA A 350 1.10 5.14 -5.49
N ILE A 351 -0.15 5.46 -5.87
CA ILE A 351 -1.12 6.12 -4.98
C ILE A 351 -2.45 5.36 -5.04
N LEU A 352 -2.83 4.72 -3.94
CA LEU A 352 -4.19 4.22 -3.75
C LEU A 352 -5.09 5.39 -3.36
N THR A 353 -6.09 5.70 -4.18
CA THR A 353 -7.03 6.78 -3.91
C THR A 353 -8.39 6.55 -4.56
N TYR A 354 -9.45 6.87 -3.85
CA TYR A 354 -10.82 6.87 -4.38
C TYR A 354 -11.04 7.98 -5.42
N PHE A 355 -10.15 8.96 -5.51
CA PHE A 355 -10.16 9.99 -6.56
C PHE A 355 -9.52 9.54 -7.86
N ALA A 356 -9.03 8.29 -7.99
CA ALA A 356 -8.27 7.85 -9.15
C ALA A 356 -8.96 8.14 -10.50
N PRO A 357 -10.27 7.89 -10.71
CA PRO A 357 -10.93 8.24 -11.97
C PRO A 357 -10.97 9.75 -12.23
N GLU A 358 -11.27 10.55 -11.20
CA GLU A 358 -11.35 12.02 -11.29
C GLU A 358 -9.96 12.61 -11.60
N VAL A 359 -8.93 12.14 -10.93
CA VAL A 359 -7.53 12.54 -11.16
C VAL A 359 -7.08 12.17 -12.57
N ALA A 360 -7.35 10.93 -13.00
CA ALA A 360 -6.96 10.47 -14.34
C ALA A 360 -7.66 11.28 -15.45
N GLN A 361 -8.92 11.67 -15.27
CA GLN A 361 -9.64 12.57 -16.18
C GLN A 361 -9.00 13.97 -16.22
N ASN A 362 -8.68 14.53 -15.04
CA ASN A 362 -8.05 15.85 -14.94
C ASN A 362 -6.65 15.91 -15.57
N LEU A 363 -5.94 14.80 -15.65
CA LEU A 363 -4.61 14.71 -16.28
C LEU A 363 -4.67 14.64 -17.80
N ARG A 364 -5.83 14.36 -18.38
CA ARG A 364 -6.02 14.29 -19.83
C ARG A 364 -6.42 15.64 -20.47
N GLY A 365 -6.77 16.63 -19.66
CA GLY A 365 -7.15 17.98 -20.06
C GLY A 365 -8.63 18.19 -19.79
#